data_de44f3a48158d164e06581f21cfe77aa
#
_entry.id   de44f3a48158d164e06581f21cfe77aa
#
_cell.length_a   1.000
_cell.length_b   1.000
_cell.length_c   1.000
_cell.angle_alpha   90.00
_cell.angle_beta   90.00
_cell.angle_gamma   90.00
#
_symmetry.space_group_name_H-M   'P 1'
#
loop_
_entity.id
_entity.type
_entity.pdbx_description
1 polymer ?
#
loop_
_entity_poly.entity_id
_entity_poly.type
_entity_poly.pdbx_seq_one_letter_code
_entity_poly.pdbx_strand_id
1 'polypeptide(L)'
;MKNPKRNSEIISEIENKFNVGTLKYLDIDIWPIVKLVMYQEIHSDKDSINTKIHNPIFSRILVGYFKKILVYMHNKIGGCSSIKKTDLLFLSRNENYNEKINKQLFDRHIDPMIDKLKDNYTCLKLKIFNKRELFKRFFFITPYYLSGPKLNKIFINLESFDKNTQRELKNIFDYFYSAENKHISFKHVLTYLDTVNRSVDYYTGILSKFAPRVVFLTSYYSPDSMGLIYACKSLKILTVDIQHGQQGKYHAMYNGWTNKLNYSYNLIPDKLWVWGIDDTSYYKSGCVIGGNQFKLWNLENSEELESEKLKQFRNKLNKKKKVILFSCSAEQNFDDLIHENVFKAMLSDDELFWIIRLHPNSPKEFSSLMKNKLNDLGAVNYEFDLSNKFNLISLFFISDVVMVNNSSVCIEALDFDVTVIVVLEHWKIIYQNYIDDGRIYFAPTVNEMLHFIYKSNTKNNTINDNTQRMNAMFYEAIDSISDSSDDLRES
;
A
#
# COMPACT_ATOMS: atom_id res chain seq x y z
N MET A 1 -7.14 1.22 -20.63
CA MET A 1 -6.87 1.63 -19.22
C MET A 1 -7.21 3.11 -19.03
N LYS A 2 -7.81 3.47 -17.89
CA LYS A 2 -8.21 4.86 -17.60
C LYS A 2 -6.98 5.68 -17.23
N ASN A 3 -6.94 6.93 -17.67
CA ASN A 3 -5.84 7.85 -17.39
C ASN A 3 -5.86 8.29 -15.91
N PRO A 4 -4.88 7.89 -15.07
CA PRO A 4 -4.86 8.21 -13.64
C PRO A 4 -4.85 9.72 -13.36
N LYS A 5 -4.24 10.50 -14.25
CA LYS A 5 -4.22 11.97 -14.16
C LYS A 5 -5.63 12.53 -14.22
N ARG A 6 -6.44 12.12 -15.23
CA ARG A 6 -7.81 12.59 -15.37
C ARG A 6 -8.67 12.25 -14.15
N ASN A 7 -8.45 11.05 -13.59
CA ASN A 7 -9.18 10.61 -12.41
C ASN A 7 -8.89 11.48 -11.17
N SER A 8 -7.65 11.90 -11.01
CA SER A 8 -7.27 12.82 -9.93
C SER A 8 -7.75 14.24 -10.21
N GLU A 9 -7.71 14.68 -11.48
CA GLU A 9 -8.13 16.02 -11.90
C GLU A 9 -9.63 16.25 -11.63
N ILE A 10 -10.51 15.31 -11.97
CA ILE A 10 -11.96 15.48 -11.73
C ILE A 10 -12.30 15.61 -10.23
N ILE A 11 -11.62 14.86 -9.36
CA ILE A 11 -11.81 14.97 -7.92
C ILE A 11 -11.30 16.33 -7.43
N SER A 12 -10.17 16.80 -7.93
CA SER A 12 -9.62 18.13 -7.60
C SER A 12 -10.52 19.27 -8.13
N GLU A 13 -11.12 19.12 -9.30
CA GLU A 13 -12.11 20.07 -9.81
C GLU A 13 -13.33 20.18 -8.90
N ILE A 14 -13.85 19.05 -8.42
CA ILE A 14 -14.96 19.01 -7.47
C ILE A 14 -14.57 19.71 -6.17
N GLU A 15 -13.40 19.43 -5.61
CA GLU A 15 -12.91 20.08 -4.39
C GLU A 15 -12.74 21.58 -4.54
N ASN A 16 -12.40 22.07 -5.74
CA ASN A 16 -12.27 23.50 -6.02
C ASN A 16 -13.62 24.19 -6.28
N LYS A 17 -14.57 23.46 -6.86
CA LYS A 17 -15.87 24.01 -7.27
C LYS A 17 -16.91 24.04 -6.14
N PHE A 18 -16.89 23.01 -5.29
CA PHE A 18 -17.89 22.83 -4.23
C PHE A 18 -17.26 23.02 -2.84
N ASN A 19 -18.07 23.41 -1.88
CA ASN A 19 -17.62 23.61 -0.50
C ASN A 19 -17.60 22.27 0.27
N VAL A 20 -16.80 21.33 -0.20
CA VAL A 20 -16.75 19.94 0.30
C VAL A 20 -16.38 19.82 1.78
N GLY A 21 -15.66 20.80 2.32
CA GLY A 21 -15.25 20.81 3.73
C GLY A 21 -16.37 21.12 4.72
N THR A 22 -17.51 21.59 4.24
CA THR A 22 -18.69 21.82 5.11
C THR A 22 -19.61 20.62 5.18
N LEU A 23 -19.33 19.57 4.39
CA LEU A 23 -20.17 18.37 4.36
C LEU A 23 -19.97 17.54 5.62
N LYS A 24 -20.97 17.52 6.49
CA LYS A 24 -20.93 16.80 7.76
C LYS A 24 -22.17 15.94 7.98
N TYR A 25 -21.97 14.87 8.73
CA TYR A 25 -23.02 14.10 9.38
C TYR A 25 -22.72 14.05 10.86
N LEU A 26 -23.50 14.74 11.67
CA LEU A 26 -23.12 15.07 13.05
C LEU A 26 -21.73 15.73 13.03
N ASP A 27 -20.76 15.14 13.72
CA ASP A 27 -19.38 15.64 13.76
C ASP A 27 -18.44 14.99 12.73
N ILE A 28 -18.94 14.04 11.94
CA ILE A 28 -18.13 13.29 10.96
C ILE A 28 -18.04 14.08 9.65
N ASP A 29 -16.83 14.32 9.19
CA ASP A 29 -16.57 14.89 7.88
C ASP A 29 -16.91 13.86 6.78
N ILE A 30 -17.89 14.16 5.92
CA ILE A 30 -18.39 13.20 4.94
C ILE A 30 -17.54 13.17 3.68
N TRP A 31 -16.84 14.26 3.36
CA TRP A 31 -16.09 14.35 2.11
C TRP A 31 -15.10 13.20 1.89
N PRO A 32 -14.30 12.75 2.88
CA PRO A 32 -13.42 11.59 2.69
C PRO A 32 -14.15 10.32 2.26
N ILE A 33 -15.38 10.11 2.72
CA ILE A 33 -16.22 8.96 2.33
C ILE A 33 -16.72 9.12 0.90
N VAL A 34 -17.21 10.29 0.52
CA VAL A 34 -17.68 10.59 -0.84
C VAL A 34 -16.53 10.44 -1.84
N LYS A 35 -15.37 11.00 -1.52
CA LYS A 35 -14.14 10.88 -2.30
C LYS A 35 -13.71 9.43 -2.51
N LEU A 36 -13.79 8.60 -1.46
CA LEU A 36 -13.53 7.16 -1.55
C LEU A 36 -14.49 6.44 -2.49
N VAL A 37 -15.80 6.75 -2.42
CA VAL A 37 -16.80 6.16 -3.33
C VAL A 37 -16.52 6.58 -4.76
N MET A 38 -16.23 7.86 -5.01
CA MET A 38 -15.84 8.36 -6.33
C MET A 38 -14.60 7.63 -6.87
N TYR A 39 -13.55 7.54 -6.05
CA TYR A 39 -12.32 6.84 -6.38
C TYR A 39 -12.59 5.38 -6.81
N GLN A 40 -13.43 4.67 -6.08
CA GLN A 40 -13.80 3.28 -6.39
C GLN A 40 -14.63 3.19 -7.67
N GLU A 41 -15.61 4.08 -7.88
CA GLU A 41 -16.43 4.11 -9.09
C GLU A 41 -15.59 4.41 -10.34
N ILE A 42 -14.61 5.30 -10.24
CA ILE A 42 -13.68 5.59 -11.33
C ILE A 42 -12.89 4.33 -11.72
N HIS A 43 -12.44 3.54 -10.74
CA HIS A 43 -11.59 2.36 -10.97
C HIS A 43 -12.38 1.06 -11.18
N SER A 44 -13.71 1.04 -10.94
CA SER A 44 -14.53 -0.14 -11.20
C SER A 44 -14.75 -0.33 -12.68
N ASP A 45 -14.42 -1.50 -13.22
CA ASP A 45 -14.93 -1.97 -14.49
C ASP A 45 -16.37 -2.43 -14.33
N LYS A 46 -17.27 -2.05 -15.25
CA LYS A 46 -18.72 -2.30 -15.17
C LYS A 46 -19.10 -3.78 -14.99
N ASP A 47 -18.18 -4.71 -15.21
CA ASP A 47 -18.44 -6.16 -15.21
C ASP A 47 -18.16 -6.87 -13.87
N SER A 48 -17.61 -6.19 -12.87
CA SER A 48 -17.19 -6.82 -11.59
C SER A 48 -18.17 -6.70 -10.41
N ILE A 49 -19.29 -5.98 -10.55
CA ILE A 49 -20.26 -5.78 -9.45
C ILE A 49 -21.33 -6.89 -9.45
N ASN A 50 -20.92 -8.13 -9.25
CA ASN A 50 -21.81 -9.21 -8.85
C ASN A 50 -21.23 -10.02 -7.69
N THR A 51 -20.86 -9.38 -6.60
CA THR A 51 -20.67 -10.08 -5.33
C THR A 51 -22.06 -10.36 -4.73
N LYS A 52 -22.60 -11.52 -5.07
CA LYS A 52 -23.79 -12.09 -4.44
C LYS A 52 -23.53 -12.24 -2.92
N ILE A 53 -24.02 -11.27 -2.15
CA ILE A 53 -24.16 -11.45 -0.70
C ILE A 53 -25.43 -12.25 -0.45
N HIS A 54 -25.37 -13.55 -0.67
CA HIS A 54 -26.39 -14.49 -0.24
C HIS A 54 -25.83 -15.33 0.91
N ASN A 55 -26.11 -14.90 2.15
CA ASN A 55 -26.02 -15.75 3.33
C ASN A 55 -27.25 -15.52 4.21
N PRO A 56 -27.97 -16.56 4.64
CA PRO A 56 -29.15 -16.42 5.49
C PRO A 56 -28.79 -15.84 6.87
N ILE A 57 -29.66 -14.96 7.38
CA ILE A 57 -29.46 -14.16 8.61
C ILE A 57 -29.12 -15.03 9.83
N PHE A 58 -29.74 -16.22 9.94
CA PHE A 58 -29.53 -17.11 11.07
C PHE A 58 -28.10 -17.69 11.18
N SER A 59 -27.46 -17.97 10.03
CA SER A 59 -26.08 -18.45 10.02
C SER A 59 -25.08 -17.36 10.40
N ARG A 60 -25.39 -16.08 10.20
CA ARG A 60 -24.54 -14.94 10.56
C ARG A 60 -24.43 -14.73 12.07
N ILE A 61 -25.52 -14.94 12.82
CA ILE A 61 -25.55 -14.75 14.28
C ILE A 61 -24.72 -15.83 14.97
N LEU A 62 -24.93 -17.12 14.60
CA LEU A 62 -24.16 -18.25 15.16
C LEU A 62 -22.67 -18.17 14.82
N VAL A 63 -22.36 -17.83 13.55
CA VAL A 63 -20.96 -17.61 13.11
C VAL A 63 -20.31 -16.44 13.84
N GLY A 64 -21.06 -15.37 14.12
CA GLY A 64 -20.59 -14.21 14.87
C GLY A 64 -20.27 -14.54 16.32
N TYR A 65 -21.10 -15.37 16.97
CA TYR A 65 -20.88 -15.81 18.36
C TYR A 65 -19.67 -16.73 18.48
N PHE A 66 -19.58 -17.72 17.59
CA PHE A 66 -18.45 -18.64 17.52
C PHE A 66 -17.14 -17.92 17.22
N LYS A 67 -17.16 -16.91 16.33
CA LYS A 67 -16.02 -16.04 16.04
C LYS A 67 -15.53 -15.32 17.31
N LYS A 68 -16.44 -14.78 18.15
CA LYS A 68 -16.07 -14.10 19.40
C LYS A 68 -15.39 -15.04 20.41
N ILE A 69 -15.92 -16.26 20.54
CA ILE A 69 -15.31 -17.27 21.43
C ILE A 69 -13.90 -17.61 20.95
N LEU A 70 -13.72 -17.86 19.66
CA LEU A 70 -12.40 -18.16 19.08
C LEU A 70 -11.42 -17.01 19.26
N VAL A 71 -11.86 -15.77 19.02
CA VAL A 71 -11.05 -14.56 19.26
C VAL A 71 -10.65 -14.45 20.73
N TYR A 72 -11.59 -14.65 21.66
CA TYR A 72 -11.31 -14.60 23.10
C TYR A 72 -10.29 -15.68 23.50
N MET A 73 -10.50 -16.91 23.08
CA MET A 73 -9.59 -18.02 23.39
C MET A 73 -8.19 -17.78 22.83
N HIS A 74 -8.10 -17.32 21.59
CA HIS A 74 -6.81 -17.05 20.95
C HIS A 74 -6.05 -15.93 21.67
N ASN A 75 -6.72 -14.83 22.00
CA ASN A 75 -6.10 -13.71 22.72
C ASN A 75 -5.65 -14.12 24.14
N LYS A 76 -6.37 -15.04 24.78
CA LYS A 76 -6.01 -15.57 26.09
C LYS A 76 -4.78 -16.49 26.02
N ILE A 77 -4.73 -17.39 25.04
CA ILE A 77 -3.62 -18.34 24.84
C ILE A 77 -2.36 -17.61 24.34
N GLY A 78 -2.52 -16.58 23.47
CA GLY A 78 -1.42 -15.79 22.93
C GLY A 78 -0.77 -14.80 23.90
N GLY A 79 -1.17 -14.79 25.19
CA GLY A 79 -0.61 -13.88 26.19
C GLY A 79 -1.03 -12.41 26.04
N CYS A 80 -1.77 -12.07 24.97
CA CYS A 80 -2.19 -10.69 24.70
C CYS A 80 -3.24 -10.14 25.69
N SER A 81 -3.86 -11.01 26.51
CA SER A 81 -4.84 -10.59 27.51
C SER A 81 -4.23 -9.87 28.71
N SER A 82 -2.93 -10.01 28.94
CA SER A 82 -2.19 -9.36 30.03
C SER A 82 -1.74 -7.94 29.71
N ILE A 83 -1.76 -7.51 28.43
CA ILE A 83 -1.36 -6.17 28.01
C ILE A 83 -2.43 -5.18 28.49
N LYS A 84 -2.04 -4.26 29.39
CA LYS A 84 -2.94 -3.23 29.94
C LYS A 84 -2.78 -1.90 29.23
N LYS A 85 -1.55 -1.51 28.91
CA LYS A 85 -1.22 -0.27 28.19
C LYS A 85 -0.17 -0.58 27.13
N THR A 86 -0.15 0.21 26.08
CA THR A 86 0.82 0.11 24.99
C THR A 86 1.22 1.49 24.50
N ASP A 87 2.47 1.67 24.07
CA ASP A 87 2.91 2.93 23.49
C ASP A 87 2.47 3.03 22.04
N LEU A 88 2.72 1.98 21.27
CA LEU A 88 2.49 1.94 19.83
C LEU A 88 1.51 0.81 19.48
N LEU A 89 0.48 1.18 18.74
CA LEU A 89 -0.53 0.25 18.25
C LEU A 89 -0.46 0.18 16.72
N PHE A 90 -0.45 -1.02 16.17
CA PHE A 90 -0.34 -1.29 14.74
C PHE A 90 -1.58 -2.03 14.24
N LEU A 91 -2.33 -1.42 13.30
CA LEU A 91 -3.44 -2.09 12.64
C LEU A 91 -2.94 -2.85 11.41
N SER A 92 -2.86 -4.17 11.53
CA SER A 92 -2.41 -5.08 10.48
C SER A 92 -3.59 -5.55 9.61
N ARG A 93 -3.38 -5.58 8.29
CA ARG A 93 -4.37 -6.00 7.29
C ARG A 93 -4.03 -7.35 6.67
N ASN A 94 -5.04 -8.07 6.21
CA ASN A 94 -4.85 -9.40 5.60
C ASN A 94 -4.00 -9.35 4.31
N GLU A 95 -4.15 -8.33 3.52
CA GLU A 95 -3.42 -8.09 2.27
C GLU A 95 -1.93 -7.88 2.46
N ASN A 96 -1.47 -7.53 3.66
CA ASN A 96 -0.06 -7.32 3.96
C ASN A 96 0.74 -8.63 4.13
N TYR A 97 0.04 -9.78 4.28
CA TYR A 97 0.64 -11.09 4.56
C TYR A 97 0.92 -11.90 3.29
N ASN A 98 1.44 -11.26 2.27
CA ASN A 98 1.82 -11.95 1.02
C ASN A 98 3.14 -12.72 1.16
N GLU A 99 3.91 -12.42 2.20
CA GLU A 99 5.21 -13.02 2.45
C GLU A 99 5.19 -13.97 3.66
N LYS A 100 6.07 -14.94 3.63
CA LYS A 100 6.32 -15.85 4.73
C LYS A 100 7.82 -15.94 4.96
N ILE A 101 8.23 -15.70 6.19
CA ILE A 101 9.61 -15.88 6.62
C ILE A 101 9.64 -17.09 7.53
N ASN A 102 10.47 -18.08 7.21
CA ASN A 102 10.57 -19.34 7.95
C ASN A 102 9.19 -20.02 8.17
N LYS A 103 8.34 -20.01 7.14
CA LYS A 103 6.95 -20.55 7.16
C LYS A 103 5.98 -19.78 8.07
N GLN A 104 6.39 -18.68 8.67
CA GLN A 104 5.57 -17.82 9.53
C GLN A 104 4.97 -16.67 8.72
N LEU A 105 3.80 -16.19 9.10
CA LEU A 105 3.17 -15.04 8.49
C LEU A 105 3.92 -13.76 8.86
N PHE A 106 4.28 -12.98 7.86
CA PHE A 106 5.02 -11.74 7.98
C PHE A 106 4.24 -10.59 7.35
N ASP A 107 3.96 -9.54 8.11
CA ASP A 107 3.36 -8.30 7.62
C ASP A 107 4.48 -7.36 7.16
N ARG A 108 4.66 -7.27 5.85
CA ARG A 108 5.76 -6.51 5.23
C ARG A 108 5.82 -5.01 5.59
N HIS A 109 4.73 -4.43 6.07
CA HIS A 109 4.67 -3.02 6.42
C HIS A 109 4.83 -2.77 7.93
N ILE A 110 4.33 -3.68 8.74
CA ILE A 110 4.22 -3.50 10.19
C ILE A 110 5.30 -4.27 10.95
N ASP A 111 5.57 -5.53 10.58
CA ASP A 111 6.53 -6.36 11.32
C ASP A 111 7.96 -5.78 11.35
N PRO A 112 8.47 -5.16 10.26
CA PRO A 112 9.75 -4.46 10.31
C PRO A 112 9.79 -3.30 11.31
N MET A 113 8.71 -2.53 11.43
CA MET A 113 8.63 -1.45 12.40
C MET A 113 8.61 -1.98 13.84
N ILE A 114 7.79 -3.00 14.09
CA ILE A 114 7.73 -3.63 15.41
C ILE A 114 9.08 -4.19 15.82
N ASP A 115 9.78 -4.85 14.90
CA ASP A 115 11.10 -5.42 15.18
C ASP A 115 12.12 -4.39 15.65
N LYS A 116 12.12 -3.22 15.03
CA LYS A 116 13.01 -2.11 15.40
C LYS A 116 12.60 -1.37 16.67
N LEU A 117 11.32 -1.37 17.01
CA LEU A 117 10.79 -0.53 18.09
C LEU A 117 10.49 -1.29 19.39
N LYS A 118 10.40 -2.62 19.34
CA LYS A 118 9.98 -3.48 20.46
C LYS A 118 10.84 -3.41 21.71
N ASP A 119 12.11 -3.04 21.57
CA ASP A 119 13.04 -2.94 22.70
C ASP A 119 12.89 -1.62 23.47
N ASN A 120 12.38 -0.57 22.81
CA ASN A 120 12.20 0.77 23.39
C ASN A 120 10.74 1.12 23.68
N TYR A 121 9.79 0.44 23.03
CA TYR A 121 8.36 0.73 23.09
C TYR A 121 7.54 -0.54 23.31
N THR A 122 6.47 -0.43 24.10
CA THR A 122 5.48 -1.48 24.15
C THR A 122 4.62 -1.46 22.89
N CYS A 123 4.74 -2.49 22.06
CA CYS A 123 4.06 -2.61 20.77
C CYS A 123 2.89 -3.57 20.83
N LEU A 124 1.74 -3.17 20.30
CA LEU A 124 0.57 -4.02 20.13
C LEU A 124 0.15 -4.11 18.67
N LYS A 125 0.06 -5.32 18.13
CA LYS A 125 -0.43 -5.58 16.79
C LYS A 125 -1.89 -6.00 16.83
N LEU A 126 -2.78 -5.24 16.21
CA LEU A 126 -4.20 -5.55 16.06
C LEU A 126 -4.47 -6.16 14.68
N LYS A 127 -5.37 -7.13 14.62
CA LYS A 127 -5.80 -7.75 13.37
C LYS A 127 -7.25 -8.22 13.44
N ILE A 128 -8.03 -7.95 12.39
CA ILE A 128 -9.37 -8.52 12.27
C ILE A 128 -9.25 -10.03 12.04
N PHE A 129 -9.94 -10.80 12.89
CA PHE A 129 -9.86 -12.26 12.90
C PHE A 129 -10.25 -12.88 11.55
N ASN A 130 -9.38 -13.77 11.04
CA ASN A 130 -9.59 -14.58 9.86
C ASN A 130 -9.47 -16.07 10.21
N LYS A 131 -10.52 -16.87 9.96
CA LYS A 131 -10.54 -18.32 10.26
C LYS A 131 -9.38 -19.10 9.64
N ARG A 132 -8.88 -18.67 8.48
CA ARG A 132 -7.79 -19.33 7.75
C ARG A 132 -6.44 -19.23 8.47
N GLU A 133 -6.36 -18.42 9.52
CA GLU A 133 -5.11 -18.13 10.25
C GLU A 133 -5.08 -18.68 11.66
N LEU A 134 -6.13 -19.37 12.10
CA LEU A 134 -6.31 -19.87 13.48
C LEU A 134 -5.12 -20.66 14.03
N PHE A 135 -4.36 -21.33 13.17
CA PHE A 135 -3.22 -22.18 13.59
C PHE A 135 -1.91 -21.77 12.92
N LYS A 136 -1.86 -20.57 12.32
CA LYS A 136 -0.65 -20.06 11.68
C LYS A 136 0.23 -19.36 12.71
N ARG A 137 1.54 -19.53 12.58
CA ARG A 137 2.53 -18.81 13.37
C ARG A 137 2.83 -17.46 12.73
N PHE A 138 3.01 -16.43 13.55
CA PHE A 138 3.42 -15.09 13.15
C PHE A 138 4.91 -14.91 13.45
N PHE A 139 5.61 -14.13 12.63
CA PHE A 139 7.06 -14.03 12.71
C PHE A 139 7.54 -13.34 14.00
N PHE A 140 6.92 -12.21 14.34
CA PHE A 140 7.29 -11.48 15.56
C PHE A 140 6.21 -11.57 16.64
N ILE A 141 5.18 -10.75 16.55
CA ILE A 141 4.14 -10.66 17.55
C ILE A 141 2.85 -11.31 17.05
N THR A 142 2.33 -12.24 17.84
CA THR A 142 0.98 -12.75 17.61
C THR A 142 -0.02 -11.61 17.75
N PRO A 143 -0.83 -11.31 16.72
CA PRO A 143 -1.74 -10.19 16.78
C PRO A 143 -2.84 -10.41 17.82
N TYR A 144 -3.25 -9.34 18.50
CA TYR A 144 -4.50 -9.30 19.24
C TYR A 144 -5.65 -9.29 18.24
N TYR A 145 -6.40 -10.37 18.18
CA TYR A 145 -7.47 -10.50 17.22
C TYR A 145 -8.71 -9.72 17.63
N LEU A 146 -9.25 -9.02 16.64
CA LEU A 146 -10.48 -8.26 16.74
C LEU A 146 -11.65 -9.04 16.11
N SER A 147 -12.79 -9.06 16.79
CA SER A 147 -14.01 -9.65 16.22
C SER A 147 -14.60 -8.79 15.10
N GLY A 148 -14.20 -7.53 15.02
CA GLY A 148 -14.78 -6.49 14.17
C GLY A 148 -16.05 -5.88 14.75
N PRO A 149 -16.48 -4.73 14.24
CA PRO A 149 -17.69 -4.05 14.73
C PRO A 149 -18.95 -4.91 14.53
N LYS A 150 -19.94 -4.74 15.41
CA LYS A 150 -21.22 -5.45 15.31
C LYS A 150 -21.97 -5.02 14.07
N LEU A 151 -22.59 -5.96 13.37
CA LEU A 151 -23.44 -5.70 12.21
C LEU A 151 -24.88 -5.28 12.60
N ASN A 152 -25.05 -4.54 13.69
CA ASN A 152 -26.36 -3.97 13.99
C ASN A 152 -26.68 -2.91 12.94
N LYS A 153 -27.82 -3.03 12.27
CA LYS A 153 -28.23 -2.06 11.26
C LYS A 153 -28.58 -0.76 11.96
N ILE A 154 -27.73 0.23 11.90
CA ILE A 154 -28.09 1.62 12.08
C ILE A 154 -28.52 2.09 10.69
N PHE A 155 -29.76 2.51 10.54
CA PHE A 155 -30.23 3.05 9.26
C PHE A 155 -29.94 4.55 9.25
N ILE A 156 -28.79 4.93 8.72
CA ILE A 156 -28.56 6.31 8.29
C ILE A 156 -29.32 6.45 6.97
N ASN A 157 -30.24 7.38 6.90
CA ASN A 157 -30.97 7.72 5.67
C ASN A 157 -30.62 9.15 5.23
N LEU A 158 -31.02 9.52 4.02
CA LEU A 158 -30.74 10.85 3.48
C LEU A 158 -31.38 11.97 4.30
N GLU A 159 -32.54 11.73 4.92
CA GLU A 159 -33.29 12.70 5.72
C GLU A 159 -32.58 13.05 7.04
N SER A 160 -31.59 12.21 7.46
CA SER A 160 -30.80 12.49 8.65
C SER A 160 -29.71 13.57 8.42
N PHE A 161 -29.51 14.01 7.18
CA PHE A 161 -28.61 15.12 6.86
C PHE A 161 -29.39 16.45 6.85
N ASP A 162 -28.72 17.53 7.15
CA ASP A 162 -29.29 18.86 6.95
C ASP A 162 -29.54 19.13 5.44
N LYS A 163 -30.51 20.01 5.16
CA LYS A 163 -30.94 20.33 3.78
C LYS A 163 -29.81 20.89 2.91
N ASN A 164 -28.85 21.57 3.51
CA ASN A 164 -27.73 22.16 2.80
C ASN A 164 -26.76 21.08 2.32
N THR A 165 -26.39 20.16 3.22
CA THR A 165 -25.56 18.97 2.90
C THR A 165 -26.24 18.10 1.85
N GLN A 166 -27.56 17.86 1.96
CA GLN A 166 -28.29 17.07 0.94
C GLN A 166 -28.20 17.72 -0.45
N ARG A 167 -28.42 19.04 -0.53
CA ARG A 167 -28.35 19.79 -1.79
C ARG A 167 -26.95 19.75 -2.39
N GLU A 168 -25.93 19.98 -1.57
CA GLU A 168 -24.54 20.02 -2.03
C GLU A 168 -24.07 18.64 -2.52
N LEU A 169 -24.40 17.57 -1.80
CA LEU A 169 -24.12 16.20 -2.24
C LEU A 169 -24.78 15.88 -3.58
N LYS A 170 -26.02 16.31 -3.78
CA LYS A 170 -26.69 16.16 -5.08
C LYS A 170 -25.96 16.89 -6.18
N ASN A 171 -25.60 18.16 -5.98
CA ASN A 171 -24.85 18.95 -6.97
C ASN A 171 -23.52 18.29 -7.33
N ILE A 172 -22.79 17.77 -6.35
CA ILE A 172 -21.54 17.06 -6.55
C ILE A 172 -21.75 15.78 -7.39
N PHE A 173 -22.79 15.01 -7.08
CA PHE A 173 -23.08 13.76 -7.83
C PHE A 173 -23.52 14.03 -9.26
N ASP A 174 -24.33 15.06 -9.47
CA ASP A 174 -24.76 15.49 -10.81
C ASP A 174 -23.56 15.98 -11.64
N TYR A 175 -22.63 16.73 -11.02
CA TYR A 175 -21.39 17.16 -11.66
C TYR A 175 -20.49 15.96 -12.02
N PHE A 176 -20.27 15.06 -11.08
CA PHE A 176 -19.46 13.86 -11.32
C PHE A 176 -20.05 12.99 -12.44
N TYR A 177 -21.38 12.84 -12.49
CA TYR A 177 -22.05 12.14 -13.58
C TYR A 177 -21.83 12.82 -14.92
N SER A 178 -21.94 14.15 -14.97
CA SER A 178 -21.73 14.90 -16.22
C SER A 178 -20.30 14.78 -16.75
N ALA A 179 -19.31 14.62 -15.86
CA ALA A 179 -17.90 14.54 -16.21
C ALA A 179 -17.45 13.11 -16.58
N GLU A 180 -17.94 12.09 -15.88
CA GLU A 180 -17.45 10.71 -15.98
C GLU A 180 -18.48 9.72 -16.53
N ASN A 181 -19.74 10.14 -16.75
CA ASN A 181 -20.86 9.27 -17.12
C ASN A 181 -21.01 8.05 -16.18
N LYS A 182 -20.73 8.27 -14.88
CA LYS A 182 -20.84 7.28 -13.81
C LYS A 182 -21.68 7.81 -12.66
N HIS A 183 -22.57 6.96 -12.17
CA HIS A 183 -23.44 7.31 -11.06
C HIS A 183 -22.84 6.94 -9.71
N ILE A 184 -22.81 7.90 -8.79
CA ILE A 184 -22.53 7.63 -7.40
C ILE A 184 -23.84 7.23 -6.71
N SER A 185 -23.83 6.04 -6.11
CA SER A 185 -24.96 5.59 -5.32
C SER A 185 -24.95 6.23 -3.93
N PHE A 186 -25.97 7.04 -3.62
CA PHE A 186 -26.19 7.53 -2.26
C PHE A 186 -26.19 6.41 -1.23
N LYS A 187 -26.80 5.27 -1.55
CA LYS A 187 -26.81 4.08 -0.70
C LYS A 187 -25.39 3.60 -0.38
N HIS A 188 -24.47 3.73 -1.30
CA HIS A 188 -23.06 3.33 -1.08
C HIS A 188 -22.40 4.26 -0.06
N VAL A 189 -22.58 5.57 -0.20
CA VAL A 189 -22.08 6.58 0.76
C VAL A 189 -22.67 6.34 2.15
N LEU A 190 -24.00 6.14 2.25
CA LEU A 190 -24.67 5.84 3.51
C LEU A 190 -24.19 4.54 4.17
N THR A 191 -23.92 3.49 3.37
CA THR A 191 -23.39 2.23 3.87
C THR A 191 -21.98 2.42 4.45
N TYR A 192 -21.16 3.23 3.81
CA TYR A 192 -19.82 3.53 4.29
C TYR A 192 -19.85 4.39 5.55
N LEU A 193 -20.70 5.41 5.59
CA LEU A 193 -20.90 6.25 6.78
C LEU A 193 -21.37 5.42 7.99
N ASP A 194 -22.32 4.50 7.77
CA ASP A 194 -22.78 3.58 8.81
C ASP A 194 -21.65 2.66 9.31
N THR A 195 -20.77 2.23 8.40
CA THR A 195 -19.60 1.43 8.77
C THR A 195 -18.61 2.25 9.58
N VAL A 196 -18.33 3.50 9.19
CA VAL A 196 -17.48 4.43 9.96
C VAL A 196 -18.02 4.59 11.37
N ASN A 197 -19.30 4.92 11.51
CA ASN A 197 -19.95 5.13 12.82
C ASN A 197 -19.79 3.92 13.76
N ARG A 198 -20.05 2.72 13.25
CA ARG A 198 -19.89 1.48 14.04
C ARG A 198 -18.44 1.20 14.40
N SER A 199 -17.52 1.55 13.51
CA SER A 199 -16.08 1.40 13.75
C SER A 199 -15.58 2.39 14.80
N VAL A 200 -16.13 3.62 14.84
CA VAL A 200 -15.82 4.60 15.89
C VAL A 200 -16.13 4.02 17.28
N ASP A 201 -17.36 3.57 17.53
CA ASP A 201 -17.76 3.00 18.82
C ASP A 201 -16.89 1.80 19.20
N TYR A 202 -16.62 0.94 18.22
CA TYR A 202 -15.84 -0.28 18.41
C TYR A 202 -14.38 0.02 18.79
N TYR A 203 -13.73 0.92 18.05
CA TYR A 203 -12.32 1.27 18.29
C TYR A 203 -12.13 2.15 19.50
N THR A 204 -13.07 3.03 19.84
CA THR A 204 -13.03 3.81 21.09
C THR A 204 -12.90 2.90 22.31
N GLY A 205 -13.66 1.81 22.37
CA GLY A 205 -13.52 0.84 23.46
C GLY A 205 -12.17 0.13 23.51
N ILE A 206 -11.56 -0.15 22.36
CA ILE A 206 -10.23 -0.76 22.25
C ILE A 206 -9.14 0.23 22.64
N LEU A 207 -9.21 1.44 22.10
CA LEU A 207 -8.23 2.49 22.36
C LEU A 207 -8.23 2.92 23.82
N SER A 208 -9.42 3.04 24.46
CA SER A 208 -9.55 3.33 25.89
C SER A 208 -8.93 2.23 26.76
N LYS A 209 -8.98 0.97 26.31
CA LYS A 209 -8.37 -0.17 27.03
C LYS A 209 -6.85 -0.15 26.97
N PHE A 210 -6.27 0.08 25.79
CA PHE A 210 -4.84 -0.03 25.57
C PHE A 210 -4.09 1.31 25.67
N ALA A 211 -4.81 2.42 25.56
CA ALA A 211 -4.33 3.80 25.71
C ALA A 211 -3.01 4.09 24.93
N PRO A 212 -2.91 3.74 23.63
CA PRO A 212 -1.69 3.99 22.87
C PRO A 212 -1.41 5.48 22.73
N ARG A 213 -0.13 5.82 22.50
CA ARG A 213 0.26 7.18 22.14
C ARG A 213 0.11 7.42 20.64
N VAL A 214 0.45 6.39 19.84
CA VAL A 214 0.44 6.44 18.38
C VAL A 214 -0.24 5.18 17.83
N VAL A 215 -1.03 5.36 16.77
CA VAL A 215 -1.62 4.28 15.98
C VAL A 215 -1.08 4.32 14.57
N PHE A 216 -0.40 3.24 14.17
CA PHE A 216 0.08 3.02 12.81
C PHE A 216 -0.90 2.14 12.04
N LEU A 217 -1.16 2.50 10.80
CA LEU A 217 -2.02 1.74 9.87
C LEU A 217 -1.48 1.81 8.44
N THR A 218 -2.05 1.02 7.55
CA THR A 218 -1.80 1.07 6.10
C THR A 218 -3.11 1.26 5.36
N SER A 219 -3.11 2.02 4.25
CA SER A 219 -4.32 2.25 3.44
C SER A 219 -5.49 2.79 4.27
N TYR A 220 -5.32 3.98 4.81
CA TYR A 220 -6.34 4.62 5.66
C TYR A 220 -7.74 4.72 5.00
N TYR A 221 -7.79 4.71 3.68
CA TYR A 221 -9.01 4.90 2.87
C TYR A 221 -9.90 3.65 2.81
N SER A 222 -10.33 3.19 3.94
CA SER A 222 -11.43 2.25 4.09
C SER A 222 -12.35 2.72 5.21
N PRO A 223 -13.67 2.44 5.15
CA PRO A 223 -14.60 2.91 6.18
C PRO A 223 -14.22 2.46 7.59
N ASP A 224 -13.67 1.27 7.73
CA ASP A 224 -13.20 0.74 9.02
C ASP A 224 -12.00 1.51 9.57
N SER A 225 -10.98 1.77 8.73
CA SER A 225 -9.82 2.58 9.13
C SER A 225 -10.18 4.04 9.39
N MET A 226 -11.11 4.62 8.61
CA MET A 226 -11.62 5.98 8.86
C MET A 226 -12.28 6.07 10.23
N GLY A 227 -13.04 5.05 10.63
CA GLY A 227 -13.64 5.00 11.98
C GLY A 227 -12.58 4.86 13.09
N LEU A 228 -11.53 4.10 12.87
CA LEU A 228 -10.37 4.04 13.80
C LEU A 228 -9.71 5.42 13.93
N ILE A 229 -9.46 6.11 12.82
CA ILE A 229 -8.83 7.44 12.82
C ILE A 229 -9.68 8.44 13.59
N TYR A 230 -11.00 8.46 13.34
CA TYR A 230 -11.92 9.32 14.09
C TYR A 230 -11.85 9.04 15.59
N ALA A 231 -11.90 7.77 16.00
CA ALA A 231 -11.79 7.38 17.40
C ALA A 231 -10.46 7.82 18.02
N CYS A 232 -9.35 7.69 17.29
CA CYS A 232 -8.04 8.18 17.73
C CYS A 232 -8.05 9.69 17.96
N LYS A 233 -8.54 10.46 16.99
CA LYS A 233 -8.62 11.94 17.11
C LYS A 233 -9.48 12.38 18.28
N SER A 234 -10.62 11.72 18.52
CA SER A 234 -11.49 11.99 19.67
C SER A 234 -10.80 11.72 21.02
N LEU A 235 -9.81 10.86 21.04
CA LEU A 235 -9.03 10.48 22.23
C LEU A 235 -7.65 11.14 22.28
N LYS A 236 -7.35 12.09 21.39
CA LYS A 236 -6.02 12.74 21.24
C LYS A 236 -4.87 11.72 21.07
N ILE A 237 -5.09 10.73 20.23
CA ILE A 237 -4.11 9.70 19.85
C ILE A 237 -3.63 10.00 18.44
N LEU A 238 -2.31 10.14 18.24
CA LEU A 238 -1.72 10.43 16.95
C LEU A 238 -1.90 9.26 15.99
N THR A 239 -2.25 9.55 14.73
CA THR A 239 -2.43 8.55 13.68
C THR A 239 -1.41 8.71 12.55
N VAL A 240 -0.79 7.60 12.14
CA VAL A 240 0.22 7.55 11.09
C VAL A 240 -0.15 6.50 10.06
N ASP A 241 -0.38 6.91 8.80
CA ASP A 241 -0.58 5.97 7.69
C ASP A 241 0.77 5.66 7.04
N ILE A 242 1.10 4.38 6.91
CA ILE A 242 2.37 3.91 6.36
C ILE A 242 2.22 3.77 4.84
N GLN A 243 3.11 4.38 4.08
CA GLN A 243 3.19 4.19 2.64
C GLN A 243 3.36 2.70 2.30
N HIS A 244 2.52 2.21 1.40
CA HIS A 244 2.46 0.79 1.05
C HIS A 244 2.58 0.52 -0.46
N GLY A 245 2.80 1.59 -1.23
CA GLY A 245 2.95 1.57 -2.69
C GLY A 245 3.15 2.96 -3.23
N GLN A 246 2.87 3.15 -4.52
CA GLN A 246 2.89 4.46 -5.10
C GLN A 246 1.71 5.31 -4.60
N GLN A 247 2.02 6.41 -3.94
CA GLN A 247 1.06 7.34 -3.32
C GLN A 247 1.27 8.78 -3.78
N GLY A 248 1.79 8.94 -4.99
CA GLY A 248 2.14 10.25 -5.56
C GLY A 248 0.93 11.08 -6.02
N LYS A 249 1.23 12.10 -6.80
CA LYS A 249 0.35 13.16 -7.30
C LYS A 249 -1.02 12.71 -7.83
N TYR A 250 -1.09 11.52 -8.43
CA TYR A 250 -2.32 11.03 -9.08
C TYR A 250 -3.10 10.00 -8.27
N HIS A 251 -2.69 9.73 -7.02
CA HIS A 251 -3.48 8.90 -6.12
C HIS A 251 -4.49 9.76 -5.37
N ALA A 252 -5.75 9.74 -5.81
CA ALA A 252 -6.78 10.66 -5.33
C ALA A 252 -6.99 10.64 -3.80
N MET A 253 -6.75 9.52 -3.12
CA MET A 253 -6.89 9.45 -1.65
C MET A 253 -5.70 10.08 -0.90
N TYR A 254 -4.57 10.36 -1.55
CA TYR A 254 -3.40 10.99 -0.93
C TYR A 254 -3.17 12.41 -1.44
N ASN A 255 -3.76 12.78 -2.57
CA ASN A 255 -3.64 14.11 -3.17
C ASN A 255 -5.01 14.81 -3.27
N GLY A 256 -4.98 16.11 -3.52
CA GLY A 256 -6.17 16.91 -3.81
C GLY A 256 -6.98 17.31 -2.57
N TRP A 257 -6.45 17.13 -1.36
CA TRP A 257 -7.06 17.70 -0.16
C TRP A 257 -6.85 19.22 -0.19
N THR A 258 -7.91 19.97 -0.50
CA THR A 258 -7.82 21.39 -0.87
C THR A 258 -7.27 22.28 0.23
N ASN A 259 -6.53 23.32 -0.20
CA ASN A 259 -6.00 24.40 0.64
C ASN A 259 -7.05 25.30 1.29
N LYS A 260 -8.32 25.17 0.91
CA LYS A 260 -9.39 26.06 1.42
C LYS A 260 -9.73 25.82 2.88
N LEU A 261 -9.27 24.70 3.41
CA LEU A 261 -9.54 24.32 4.77
C LEU A 261 -8.21 24.14 5.50
N ASN A 262 -7.92 25.03 6.42
CA ASN A 262 -6.85 24.86 7.41
C ASN A 262 -7.14 23.69 8.39
N TYR A 263 -7.97 22.72 8.00
CA TYR A 263 -8.43 21.62 8.84
C TYR A 263 -7.99 20.30 8.27
N SER A 264 -7.42 19.47 9.10
CA SER A 264 -7.37 18.05 8.85
C SER A 264 -8.78 17.48 9.01
N TYR A 265 -9.33 16.85 7.96
CA TYR A 265 -10.55 16.08 8.10
C TYR A 265 -10.39 15.03 9.20
N ASN A 266 -11.46 14.80 9.98
CA ASN A 266 -11.39 13.88 11.11
C ASN A 266 -11.35 12.38 10.71
N LEU A 267 -11.45 12.08 9.42
CA LEU A 267 -11.36 10.73 8.87
C LEU A 267 -10.04 10.44 8.13
N ILE A 268 -9.10 11.39 8.10
CA ILE A 268 -7.77 11.17 7.51
C ILE A 268 -6.70 11.18 8.60
N PRO A 269 -5.58 10.44 8.43
CA PRO A 269 -4.53 10.36 9.43
C PRO A 269 -3.84 11.72 9.66
N ASP A 270 -3.20 11.88 10.81
CA ASP A 270 -2.46 13.09 11.16
C ASP A 270 -1.15 13.19 10.42
N LYS A 271 -0.48 12.05 10.20
CA LYS A 271 0.81 11.95 9.51
C LYS A 271 0.77 10.86 8.46
N LEU A 272 1.59 11.04 7.43
CA LEU A 272 1.92 10.01 6.44
C LEU A 272 3.39 9.66 6.55
N TRP A 273 3.71 8.40 6.81
CA TRP A 273 5.05 7.84 6.72
C TRP A 273 5.39 7.56 5.27
N VAL A 274 6.35 8.30 4.70
CA VAL A 274 6.72 8.19 3.28
C VAL A 274 8.11 7.59 3.10
N TRP A 275 8.32 6.98 1.94
CA TRP A 275 9.59 6.35 1.58
C TRP A 275 10.67 7.35 1.19
N GLY A 276 10.28 8.52 0.65
CA GLY A 276 11.21 9.54 0.19
C GLY A 276 10.60 10.93 0.13
N ILE A 277 11.44 11.92 -0.09
CA ILE A 277 11.07 13.34 -0.11
C ILE A 277 10.04 13.69 -1.19
N ASP A 278 10.05 12.97 -2.32
CA ASP A 278 9.16 13.24 -3.46
C ASP A 278 7.69 12.95 -3.14
N ASP A 279 7.45 12.09 -2.16
CA ASP A 279 6.10 11.74 -1.73
C ASP A 279 5.50 12.75 -0.74
N THR A 280 6.29 13.70 -0.23
CA THR A 280 5.83 14.67 0.78
C THR A 280 4.97 15.81 0.21
N SER A 281 5.17 16.17 -1.05
CA SER A 281 4.56 17.37 -1.66
C SER A 281 3.05 17.25 -1.87
N TYR A 282 2.50 16.04 -1.83
CA TYR A 282 1.13 15.74 -2.18
C TYR A 282 0.21 15.55 -0.97
N TYR A 283 0.77 15.29 0.20
CA TYR A 283 -0.01 15.07 1.43
C TYR A 283 0.20 16.21 2.42
N LYS A 284 -0.80 17.06 2.61
CA LYS A 284 -0.68 18.31 3.38
C LYS A 284 -0.88 18.18 4.87
N SER A 285 -1.43 17.07 5.35
CA SER A 285 -1.62 16.83 6.79
C SER A 285 -0.32 16.59 7.56
N GLY A 286 0.80 16.53 6.85
CA GLY A 286 2.12 16.30 7.41
C GLY A 286 2.69 14.95 7.03
N CYS A 287 3.91 14.98 6.45
CA CYS A 287 4.67 13.78 6.11
C CYS A 287 5.87 13.63 7.02
N VAL A 288 6.22 12.40 7.33
CA VAL A 288 7.51 12.04 7.93
C VAL A 288 8.25 11.10 6.99
N ILE A 289 9.51 11.41 6.71
CA ILE A 289 10.34 10.64 5.77
C ILE A 289 11.04 9.54 6.55
N GLY A 290 10.44 8.36 6.61
CA GLY A 290 10.97 7.24 7.40
C GLY A 290 11.57 6.12 6.55
N GLY A 291 11.57 6.28 5.22
CA GLY A 291 12.06 5.25 4.29
C GLY A 291 11.15 4.02 4.19
N ASN A 292 11.55 3.08 3.34
CA ASN A 292 10.84 1.81 3.20
C ASN A 292 11.32 0.81 4.26
N GLN A 293 10.54 0.65 5.31
CA GLN A 293 10.87 -0.18 6.48
C GLN A 293 11.05 -1.68 6.12
N PHE A 294 10.33 -2.20 5.13
CA PHE A 294 10.50 -3.59 4.68
C PHE A 294 11.83 -3.79 3.96
N LYS A 295 12.22 -2.81 3.16
CA LYS A 295 13.52 -2.79 2.50
C LYS A 295 14.65 -2.75 3.53
N LEU A 296 14.57 -1.84 4.49
CA LEU A 296 15.56 -1.72 5.56
C LEU A 296 15.69 -3.04 6.35
N TRP A 297 14.57 -3.63 6.72
CA TRP A 297 14.56 -4.91 7.45
C TRP A 297 15.24 -6.03 6.64
N ASN A 298 14.98 -6.12 5.34
CA ASN A 298 15.64 -7.12 4.48
C ASN A 298 17.15 -6.88 4.37
N LEU A 299 17.61 -5.63 4.31
CA LEU A 299 19.05 -5.32 4.28
C LEU A 299 19.74 -5.81 5.55
N GLU A 300 19.08 -5.72 6.71
CA GLU A 300 19.65 -6.10 7.99
C GLU A 300 19.52 -7.59 8.31
N ASN A 301 18.47 -8.26 7.82
CA ASN A 301 18.10 -9.59 8.28
C ASN A 301 18.08 -10.67 7.19
N SER A 302 18.40 -10.31 5.93
CA SER A 302 18.32 -11.29 4.85
C SER A 302 19.56 -12.17 4.78
N GLU A 303 19.49 -13.37 5.33
CA GLU A 303 20.47 -14.45 5.09
C GLU A 303 20.60 -14.77 3.59
N GLU A 304 19.60 -14.42 2.78
CA GLU A 304 19.60 -14.66 1.34
C GLU A 304 20.66 -13.84 0.63
N LEU A 305 20.94 -12.59 1.06
CA LEU A 305 21.95 -11.72 0.47
C LEU A 305 23.36 -12.33 0.55
N GLU A 306 23.62 -13.13 1.59
CA GLU A 306 24.89 -13.83 1.80
C GLU A 306 24.85 -15.31 1.38
N SER A 307 23.69 -15.79 0.92
CA SER A 307 23.51 -17.21 0.59
C SER A 307 24.42 -17.65 -0.55
N GLU A 308 24.98 -18.86 -0.42
CA GLU A 308 25.78 -19.47 -1.48
C GLU A 308 25.04 -19.59 -2.81
N LYS A 309 23.72 -19.76 -2.74
CA LYS A 309 22.85 -19.83 -3.92
C LYS A 309 22.81 -18.51 -4.70
N LEU A 310 22.71 -17.37 -4.00
CA LEU A 310 22.75 -16.05 -4.63
C LEU A 310 24.16 -15.73 -5.15
N LYS A 311 25.21 -16.09 -4.39
CA LYS A 311 26.61 -15.95 -4.83
C LYS A 311 26.89 -16.75 -6.10
N GLN A 312 26.46 -18.01 -6.16
CA GLN A 312 26.61 -18.84 -7.37
C GLN A 312 25.85 -18.24 -8.56
N PHE A 313 24.64 -17.73 -8.33
CA PHE A 313 23.87 -17.06 -9.38
C PHE A 313 24.57 -15.79 -9.85
N ARG A 314 25.05 -14.96 -8.95
CA ARG A 314 25.83 -13.75 -9.25
C ARG A 314 27.11 -14.09 -10.07
N ASN A 315 27.84 -15.12 -9.67
CA ASN A 315 29.05 -15.56 -10.40
C ASN A 315 28.72 -16.00 -11.83
N LYS A 316 27.57 -16.65 -12.06
CA LYS A 316 27.07 -16.98 -13.38
C LYS A 316 26.80 -15.71 -14.23
N LEU A 317 26.32 -14.65 -13.60
CA LEU A 317 25.99 -13.38 -14.24
C LEU A 317 27.22 -12.51 -14.56
N ASN A 318 28.31 -12.62 -13.78
CA ASN A 318 29.52 -11.81 -13.95
C ASN A 318 30.20 -11.96 -15.32
N LYS A 319 29.81 -12.95 -16.12
CA LYS A 319 30.28 -13.16 -17.50
C LYS A 319 29.44 -12.35 -18.52
N LYS A 320 28.38 -11.70 -18.11
CA LYS A 320 27.47 -10.94 -18.98
C LYS A 320 27.77 -9.45 -18.87
N LYS A 321 27.50 -8.71 -19.95
CA LYS A 321 27.79 -7.28 -20.02
C LYS A 321 26.88 -6.47 -19.13
N LYS A 322 25.58 -6.78 -19.15
CA LYS A 322 24.54 -6.14 -18.31
C LYS A 322 23.51 -7.15 -17.88
N VAL A 323 23.01 -6.96 -16.65
CA VAL A 323 21.93 -7.76 -16.05
C VAL A 323 20.70 -6.89 -15.87
N ILE A 324 19.60 -7.27 -16.48
CA ILE A 324 18.33 -6.55 -16.48
C ILE A 324 17.30 -7.34 -15.68
N LEU A 325 16.77 -6.76 -14.61
CA LEU A 325 15.60 -7.27 -13.91
C LEU A 325 14.33 -6.68 -14.53
N PHE A 326 13.54 -7.49 -15.21
CA PHE A 326 12.19 -7.12 -15.59
C PHE A 326 11.20 -7.60 -14.52
N SER A 327 10.58 -6.66 -13.80
CA SER A 327 9.59 -6.97 -12.78
C SER A 327 8.18 -6.72 -13.32
N CYS A 328 7.43 -7.82 -13.49
CA CYS A 328 6.05 -7.77 -13.97
C CYS A 328 5.10 -7.16 -12.93
N SER A 329 4.08 -6.47 -13.40
CA SER A 329 2.97 -5.95 -12.59
C SER A 329 1.91 -7.01 -12.33
N ALA A 330 0.96 -6.73 -11.44
CA ALA A 330 -0.18 -7.61 -11.16
C ALA A 330 -1.27 -7.48 -12.25
N GLU A 331 -0.97 -7.94 -13.46
CA GLU A 331 -1.91 -7.92 -14.58
C GLU A 331 -2.88 -9.09 -14.54
N GLN A 332 -4.07 -8.89 -15.12
CA GLN A 332 -5.10 -9.94 -15.23
C GLN A 332 -4.93 -10.75 -16.52
N ASN A 333 -4.38 -10.13 -17.57
CA ASN A 333 -4.11 -10.80 -18.83
C ASN A 333 -2.62 -11.10 -18.97
N PHE A 334 -2.30 -12.27 -19.48
CA PHE A 334 -0.91 -12.67 -19.69
C PHE A 334 -0.19 -11.77 -20.71
N ASP A 335 -0.86 -11.36 -21.79
CA ASP A 335 -0.27 -10.55 -22.84
C ASP A 335 0.08 -9.12 -22.38
N ASP A 336 -0.51 -8.65 -21.27
CA ASP A 336 -0.21 -7.33 -20.69
C ASP A 336 1.03 -7.35 -19.76
N LEU A 337 1.58 -8.55 -19.43
CA LEU A 337 2.69 -8.69 -18.47
C LEU A 337 3.99 -8.06 -18.94
N ILE A 338 4.33 -8.26 -20.22
CA ILE A 338 5.58 -7.79 -20.82
C ILE A 338 5.23 -7.21 -22.19
N HIS A 339 5.58 -5.93 -22.40
CA HIS A 339 5.38 -5.27 -23.68
C HIS A 339 6.24 -5.92 -24.78
N GLU A 340 5.72 -6.00 -26.00
CA GLU A 340 6.37 -6.67 -27.14
C GLU A 340 7.79 -6.13 -27.42
N ASN A 341 8.00 -4.82 -27.27
CA ASN A 341 9.32 -4.22 -27.47
C ASN A 341 10.36 -4.70 -26.46
N VAL A 342 9.95 -5.13 -25.25
CA VAL A 342 10.86 -5.73 -24.26
C VAL A 342 11.35 -7.08 -24.73
N PHE A 343 10.46 -7.92 -25.29
CA PHE A 343 10.88 -9.18 -25.91
C PHE A 343 11.82 -8.96 -27.10
N LYS A 344 11.53 -7.96 -27.94
CA LYS A 344 12.43 -7.59 -29.05
C LYS A 344 13.81 -7.12 -28.55
N ALA A 345 13.85 -6.31 -27.48
CA ALA A 345 15.11 -5.91 -26.86
C ALA A 345 15.88 -7.11 -26.27
N MET A 346 15.16 -8.06 -25.65
CA MET A 346 15.75 -9.29 -25.11
C MET A 346 16.42 -10.15 -26.18
N LEU A 347 15.84 -10.22 -27.36
CA LEU A 347 16.32 -11.03 -28.47
C LEU A 347 17.37 -10.32 -29.34
N SER A 348 17.57 -9.01 -29.15
CA SER A 348 18.44 -8.20 -30.01
C SER A 348 19.92 -8.26 -29.63
N ASP A 349 20.26 -8.71 -28.40
CA ASP A 349 21.63 -8.72 -27.91
C ASP A 349 21.89 -9.87 -26.91
N ASP A 350 22.72 -10.80 -27.32
CA ASP A 350 23.07 -12.00 -26.54
C ASP A 350 24.01 -11.73 -25.37
N GLU A 351 24.62 -10.56 -25.27
CA GLU A 351 25.44 -10.15 -24.13
C GLU A 351 24.63 -9.69 -22.94
N LEU A 352 23.36 -9.33 -23.14
CA LEU A 352 22.45 -8.96 -22.09
C LEU A 352 21.88 -10.21 -21.41
N PHE A 353 21.66 -10.11 -20.11
CA PHE A 353 21.03 -11.19 -19.34
C PHE A 353 19.76 -10.67 -18.66
N TRP A 354 18.66 -11.36 -18.87
CA TRP A 354 17.35 -10.94 -18.39
C TRP A 354 16.88 -11.81 -17.22
N ILE A 355 16.55 -11.17 -16.12
CA ILE A 355 15.89 -11.79 -14.98
C ILE A 355 14.42 -11.38 -15.03
N ILE A 356 13.52 -12.33 -15.26
CA ILE A 356 12.08 -12.07 -15.34
C ILE A 356 11.42 -12.49 -14.04
N ARG A 357 10.73 -11.58 -13.39
CA ARG A 357 10.02 -11.83 -12.13
C ARG A 357 8.54 -11.54 -12.27
N LEU A 358 7.70 -12.54 -12.02
CA LEU A 358 6.26 -12.36 -11.92
C LEU A 358 5.87 -11.64 -10.62
N HIS A 359 4.75 -10.94 -10.64
CA HIS A 359 4.18 -10.39 -9.42
C HIS A 359 3.67 -11.53 -8.51
N PRO A 360 3.82 -11.45 -7.17
CA PRO A 360 3.36 -12.51 -6.26
C PRO A 360 1.87 -12.87 -6.37
N ASN A 361 1.05 -11.93 -6.83
CA ASN A 361 -0.39 -12.11 -7.03
C ASN A 361 -0.76 -12.54 -8.48
N SER A 362 0.22 -12.77 -9.34
CA SER A 362 -0.05 -13.28 -10.70
C SER A 362 -0.74 -14.65 -10.65
N PRO A 363 -1.68 -14.92 -11.58
CA PRO A 363 -2.27 -16.25 -11.75
C PRO A 363 -1.19 -17.33 -11.88
N LYS A 364 -1.42 -18.51 -11.30
CA LYS A 364 -0.42 -19.59 -11.27
C LYS A 364 -0.02 -20.08 -12.66
N GLU A 365 -0.98 -20.08 -13.59
CA GLU A 365 -0.80 -20.45 -14.99
C GLU A 365 0.16 -19.55 -15.75
N PHE A 366 0.37 -18.30 -15.30
CA PHE A 366 1.29 -17.36 -15.95
C PHE A 366 2.74 -17.84 -15.93
N SER A 367 3.12 -18.64 -14.94
CA SER A 367 4.46 -19.22 -14.89
C SER A 367 4.71 -20.17 -16.04
N SER A 368 3.77 -21.05 -16.37
CA SER A 368 3.87 -21.98 -17.52
C SER A 368 3.75 -21.26 -18.86
N LEU A 369 2.84 -20.30 -18.96
CA LEU A 369 2.67 -19.48 -20.16
C LEU A 369 3.93 -18.68 -20.49
N MET A 370 4.57 -18.09 -19.47
CA MET A 370 5.81 -17.33 -19.67
C MET A 370 6.96 -18.24 -20.18
N LYS A 371 7.11 -19.42 -19.60
CA LYS A 371 8.13 -20.37 -20.08
C LYS A 371 7.90 -20.77 -21.53
N ASN A 372 6.66 -21.09 -21.89
CA ASN A 372 6.31 -21.43 -23.27
C ASN A 372 6.63 -20.25 -24.21
N LYS A 373 6.21 -19.04 -23.85
CA LYS A 373 6.47 -17.82 -24.63
C LYS A 373 7.97 -17.58 -24.87
N LEU A 374 8.78 -17.72 -23.83
CA LEU A 374 10.25 -17.52 -23.93
C LEU A 374 10.89 -18.62 -24.80
N ASN A 375 10.45 -19.86 -24.68
CA ASN A 375 10.90 -20.97 -25.53
C ASN A 375 10.49 -20.76 -26.99
N ASP A 376 9.25 -20.37 -27.26
CA ASP A 376 8.74 -20.12 -28.62
C ASP A 376 9.50 -18.96 -29.30
N LEU A 377 9.93 -17.96 -28.51
CA LEU A 377 10.76 -16.86 -28.99
C LEU A 377 12.23 -17.24 -29.18
N GLY A 378 12.67 -18.43 -28.76
CA GLY A 378 14.07 -18.85 -28.81
C GLY A 378 14.98 -18.06 -27.86
N ALA A 379 14.44 -17.48 -26.78
CA ALA A 379 15.21 -16.75 -25.79
C ALA A 379 16.18 -17.69 -25.05
N VAL A 380 17.46 -17.29 -24.93
CA VAL A 380 18.52 -18.12 -24.32
C VAL A 380 19.17 -17.44 -23.11
N ASN A 381 19.22 -16.12 -23.08
CA ASN A 381 19.92 -15.33 -22.07
C ASN A 381 18.95 -14.80 -20.99
N TYR A 382 18.25 -15.70 -20.31
CA TYR A 382 17.31 -15.32 -19.26
C TYR A 382 17.35 -16.27 -18.07
N GLU A 383 16.80 -15.79 -16.96
CA GLU A 383 16.48 -16.58 -15.77
C GLU A 383 15.05 -16.23 -15.29
N PHE A 384 14.25 -17.26 -15.07
CA PHE A 384 12.87 -17.11 -14.66
C PHE A 384 12.55 -17.87 -13.37
N ASP A 385 13.04 -19.09 -13.23
CA ASP A 385 12.68 -19.99 -12.12
C ASP A 385 13.28 -19.57 -10.77
N LEU A 386 14.54 -19.14 -10.78
CA LEU A 386 15.23 -18.67 -9.58
C LEU A 386 14.79 -17.27 -9.19
N SER A 387 14.53 -16.40 -10.18
CA SER A 387 14.09 -15.03 -9.94
C SER A 387 12.78 -14.94 -9.13
N ASN A 388 11.91 -15.93 -9.29
CA ASN A 388 10.67 -16.01 -8.53
C ASN A 388 10.84 -16.63 -7.12
N LYS A 389 12.05 -17.09 -6.77
CA LYS A 389 12.39 -17.68 -5.47
C LYS A 389 13.23 -16.74 -4.60
N PHE A 390 13.98 -15.82 -5.21
CA PHE A 390 14.72 -14.79 -4.49
C PHE A 390 13.81 -13.63 -4.09
N ASN A 391 14.11 -12.97 -2.99
CA ASN A 391 13.44 -11.72 -2.65
C ASN A 391 13.84 -10.60 -3.63
N LEU A 392 13.01 -9.56 -3.71
CA LEU A 392 13.20 -8.47 -4.66
C LEU A 392 14.50 -7.69 -4.39
N ILE A 393 14.85 -7.51 -3.11
CA ILE A 393 16.06 -6.79 -2.68
C ILE A 393 17.32 -7.51 -3.19
N SER A 394 17.37 -8.84 -3.05
CA SER A 394 18.48 -9.64 -3.60
C SER A 394 18.64 -9.47 -5.11
N LEU A 395 17.52 -9.38 -5.83
CA LEU A 395 17.54 -9.15 -7.28
C LEU A 395 18.02 -7.74 -7.63
N PHE A 396 17.69 -6.72 -6.84
CA PHE A 396 18.24 -5.38 -7.04
C PHE A 396 19.78 -5.38 -6.94
N PHE A 397 20.34 -6.11 -5.97
CA PHE A 397 21.79 -6.17 -5.79
C PHE A 397 22.55 -6.82 -6.96
N ILE A 398 21.94 -7.74 -7.68
CA ILE A 398 22.59 -8.45 -8.79
C ILE A 398 22.27 -7.88 -10.18
N SER A 399 21.35 -6.90 -10.27
CA SER A 399 20.92 -6.29 -11.53
C SER A 399 21.57 -4.92 -11.74
N ASP A 400 21.94 -4.57 -12.97
CA ASP A 400 22.40 -3.24 -13.36
C ASP A 400 21.23 -2.32 -13.70
N VAL A 401 20.16 -2.92 -14.23
CA VAL A 401 18.96 -2.21 -14.68
C VAL A 401 17.73 -2.89 -14.10
N VAL A 402 16.78 -2.10 -13.64
CA VAL A 402 15.41 -2.52 -13.29
C VAL A 402 14.45 -1.94 -14.31
N MET A 403 13.71 -2.79 -14.97
CA MET A 403 12.75 -2.41 -16.00
C MET A 403 11.35 -2.86 -15.59
N VAL A 404 10.37 -1.98 -15.76
CA VAL A 404 8.97 -2.26 -15.40
C VAL A 404 8.02 -1.70 -16.45
N ASN A 405 6.84 -2.30 -16.56
CA ASN A 405 5.73 -1.66 -17.27
C ASN A 405 5.15 -0.50 -16.44
N ASN A 406 4.73 -0.79 -15.18
CA ASN A 406 3.96 0.12 -14.34
C ASN A 406 4.03 -0.25 -12.84
N SER A 407 5.10 -0.87 -12.39
CA SER A 407 5.21 -1.34 -11.00
C SER A 407 5.87 -0.32 -10.08
N SER A 408 5.40 -0.21 -8.83
CA SER A 408 6.08 0.56 -7.76
C SER A 408 7.50 0.05 -7.45
N VAL A 409 7.85 -1.12 -7.93
CA VAL A 409 9.21 -1.68 -7.88
C VAL A 409 10.26 -0.70 -8.43
N CYS A 410 9.89 0.15 -9.41
CA CYS A 410 10.79 1.19 -9.93
C CYS A 410 11.20 2.19 -8.85
N ILE A 411 10.29 2.61 -7.95
CA ILE A 411 10.61 3.52 -6.84
C ILE A 411 11.44 2.79 -5.79
N GLU A 412 11.09 1.53 -5.49
CA GLU A 412 11.85 0.71 -4.54
C GLU A 412 13.30 0.48 -5.00
N ALA A 413 13.53 0.43 -6.30
CA ALA A 413 14.85 0.19 -6.88
C ALA A 413 15.79 1.41 -6.81
N LEU A 414 15.26 2.64 -6.75
CA LEU A 414 16.06 3.88 -6.75
C LEU A 414 17.11 3.96 -5.63
N ASP A 415 16.87 3.29 -4.51
CA ASP A 415 17.81 3.29 -3.38
C ASP A 415 18.97 2.29 -3.56
N PHE A 416 19.01 1.53 -4.67
CA PHE A 416 19.99 0.47 -4.89
C PHE A 416 21.02 0.77 -5.99
N ASP A 417 21.12 2.02 -6.41
CA ASP A 417 22.06 2.47 -7.43
C ASP A 417 21.93 1.68 -8.76
N VAL A 418 20.68 1.34 -9.08
CA VAL A 418 20.34 0.67 -10.34
C VAL A 418 19.69 1.67 -11.30
N THR A 419 19.95 1.51 -12.57
CA THR A 419 19.24 2.28 -13.59
C THR A 419 17.80 1.78 -13.70
N VAL A 420 16.83 2.69 -13.59
CA VAL A 420 15.41 2.35 -13.63
C VAL A 420 14.77 2.79 -14.93
N ILE A 421 14.07 1.87 -15.60
CA ILE A 421 13.41 2.12 -16.89
C ILE A 421 11.93 1.77 -16.80
N VAL A 422 11.06 2.71 -17.23
CA VAL A 422 9.62 2.50 -17.42
C VAL A 422 9.32 2.45 -18.92
N VAL A 423 8.54 1.47 -19.37
CA VAL A 423 8.37 1.21 -20.82
C VAL A 423 7.01 1.64 -21.38
N LEU A 424 5.95 1.74 -20.58
CA LEU A 424 4.61 2.05 -21.08
C LEU A 424 4.28 3.55 -21.01
N GLU A 425 3.89 4.15 -22.14
CA GLU A 425 3.59 5.58 -22.29
C GLU A 425 2.51 6.07 -21.31
N HIS A 426 1.44 5.31 -21.14
CA HIS A 426 0.34 5.73 -20.27
C HIS A 426 0.69 5.74 -18.77
N TRP A 427 1.81 5.12 -18.38
CA TRP A 427 2.33 5.17 -17.02
C TRP A 427 3.42 6.23 -16.81
N LYS A 428 4.02 6.75 -17.89
CA LYS A 428 5.02 7.83 -17.84
C LYS A 428 4.60 8.97 -16.92
N ILE A 429 3.34 9.39 -17.00
CA ILE A 429 2.83 10.52 -16.25
C ILE A 429 2.90 10.33 -14.73
N ILE A 430 2.79 9.09 -14.27
CA ILE A 430 2.86 8.75 -12.84
C ILE A 430 4.27 8.97 -12.31
N TYR A 431 5.29 8.70 -13.14
CA TYR A 431 6.69 8.81 -12.78
C TYR A 431 7.34 10.07 -13.32
N GLN A 432 6.54 11.05 -13.80
CA GLN A 432 7.05 12.22 -14.51
C GLN A 432 8.11 12.99 -13.71
N ASN A 433 7.89 13.21 -12.40
CA ASN A 433 8.87 13.91 -11.57
C ASN A 433 10.22 13.19 -11.52
N TYR A 434 10.20 11.86 -11.38
CA TYR A 434 11.42 11.05 -11.39
C TYR A 434 12.10 11.00 -12.75
N ILE A 435 11.33 11.13 -13.83
CA ILE A 435 11.85 11.20 -15.21
C ILE A 435 12.47 12.57 -15.44
N ASP A 436 11.83 13.64 -15.04
CA ASP A 436 12.32 15.02 -15.18
C ASP A 436 13.62 15.23 -14.39
N ASP A 437 13.75 14.58 -13.22
CA ASP A 437 14.96 14.60 -12.39
C ASP A 437 16.05 13.62 -12.88
N GLY A 438 15.78 12.85 -13.94
CA GLY A 438 16.74 11.87 -14.49
C GLY A 438 16.99 10.63 -13.63
N ARG A 439 16.15 10.36 -12.63
CA ARG A 439 16.26 9.16 -11.75
C ARG A 439 15.59 7.93 -12.34
N ILE A 440 14.56 8.12 -13.17
CA ILE A 440 13.87 7.08 -13.94
C ILE A 440 13.95 7.46 -15.41
N TYR A 441 14.20 6.50 -16.26
CA TYR A 441 14.20 6.70 -17.70
C TYR A 441 12.91 6.15 -18.30
N PHE A 442 12.36 6.88 -19.26
CA PHE A 442 11.24 6.41 -20.05
C PHE A 442 11.76 5.92 -21.41
N ALA A 443 11.53 4.67 -21.74
CA ALA A 443 12.04 4.03 -22.96
C ALA A 443 11.01 3.09 -23.59
N PRO A 444 10.10 3.58 -24.43
CA PRO A 444 9.06 2.77 -25.07
C PRO A 444 9.56 1.95 -26.26
N THR A 445 10.69 2.31 -26.86
CA THR A 445 11.25 1.64 -28.03
C THR A 445 12.48 0.79 -27.70
N VAL A 446 12.77 -0.20 -28.55
CA VAL A 446 13.93 -1.08 -28.40
C VAL A 446 15.24 -0.27 -28.33
N ASN A 447 15.42 0.70 -29.23
CA ASN A 447 16.62 1.52 -29.30
C ASN A 447 16.83 2.35 -28.03
N GLU A 448 15.78 2.94 -27.50
CA GLU A 448 15.84 3.70 -26.23
C GLU A 448 16.15 2.78 -25.04
N MET A 449 15.51 1.58 -24.97
CA MET A 449 15.82 0.60 -23.95
C MET A 449 17.29 0.22 -23.95
N LEU A 450 17.82 -0.16 -25.11
CA LEU A 450 19.23 -0.52 -25.27
C LEU A 450 20.17 0.65 -24.95
N HIS A 451 19.81 1.87 -25.39
CA HIS A 451 20.59 3.07 -25.05
C HIS A 451 20.75 3.23 -23.54
N PHE A 452 19.67 3.19 -22.77
CA PHE A 452 19.73 3.36 -21.31
C PHE A 452 20.33 2.14 -20.59
N ILE A 453 20.12 0.93 -21.09
CA ILE A 453 20.79 -0.27 -20.57
C ILE A 453 22.32 -0.12 -20.67
N TYR A 454 22.85 0.30 -21.82
CA TYR A 454 24.29 0.47 -21.99
C TYR A 454 24.86 1.71 -21.30
N LYS A 455 24.06 2.75 -21.11
CA LYS A 455 24.44 3.95 -20.36
C LYS A 455 24.43 3.72 -18.84
N SER A 456 23.83 2.62 -18.34
CA SER A 456 23.74 2.35 -16.91
C SER A 456 25.13 2.34 -16.25
N ASN A 457 25.24 2.98 -15.10
CA ASN A 457 26.49 3.06 -14.34
C ASN A 457 26.81 1.71 -13.67
N THR A 458 28.09 1.48 -13.39
CA THR A 458 28.49 0.42 -12.46
C THR A 458 28.13 0.81 -11.02
N LYS A 459 27.61 -0.13 -10.26
CA LYS A 459 27.20 0.10 -8.87
C LYS A 459 28.37 0.48 -7.96
N ASN A 460 28.20 1.57 -7.20
CA ASN A 460 29.17 2.05 -6.25
C ASN A 460 28.76 1.91 -4.78
N ASN A 461 27.45 1.78 -4.48
CA ASN A 461 26.96 1.73 -3.11
C ASN A 461 27.06 0.33 -2.51
N THR A 462 27.54 0.24 -1.28
CA THR A 462 27.57 -0.99 -0.50
C THR A 462 26.22 -1.20 0.23
N ILE A 463 25.96 -2.44 0.64
CA ILE A 463 24.80 -2.77 1.49
C ILE A 463 24.83 -1.92 2.77
N ASN A 464 26.03 -1.76 3.35
CA ASN A 464 26.21 -1.03 4.61
C ASN A 464 25.82 0.45 4.51
N ASP A 465 26.23 1.14 3.43
CA ASP A 465 25.92 2.56 3.24
C ASP A 465 24.41 2.78 3.13
N ASN A 466 23.73 1.94 2.36
CA ASN A 466 22.29 1.99 2.22
C ASN A 466 21.56 1.72 3.54
N THR A 467 22.01 0.71 4.30
CA THR A 467 21.43 0.35 5.59
C THR A 467 21.61 1.50 6.59
N GLN A 468 22.78 2.11 6.66
CA GLN A 468 23.08 3.23 7.57
C GLN A 468 22.17 4.44 7.30
N ARG A 469 22.08 4.85 6.02
CA ARG A 469 21.20 5.96 5.60
C ARG A 469 19.74 5.71 5.94
N MET A 470 19.24 4.52 5.63
CA MET A 470 17.84 4.18 5.89
C MET A 470 17.52 4.07 7.38
N ASN A 471 18.48 3.61 8.21
CA ASN A 471 18.33 3.61 9.66
C ASN A 471 18.21 5.02 10.22
N ALA A 472 19.06 5.95 9.79
CA ALA A 472 18.98 7.35 10.23
C ALA A 472 17.60 7.93 9.92
N MET A 473 17.13 7.80 8.68
CA MET A 473 15.79 8.25 8.28
C MET A 473 14.67 7.64 9.13
N PHE A 474 14.77 6.35 9.45
CA PHE A 474 13.77 5.64 10.25
C PHE A 474 13.67 6.24 11.67
N TYR A 475 14.80 6.41 12.37
CA TYR A 475 14.79 6.91 13.74
C TYR A 475 14.44 8.40 13.83
N GLU A 476 14.91 9.24 12.90
CA GLU A 476 14.47 10.64 12.79
C GLU A 476 12.95 10.77 12.63
N ALA A 477 12.35 9.88 11.82
CA ALA A 477 10.91 9.87 11.66
C ALA A 477 10.16 9.43 12.94
N ILE A 478 10.68 8.46 13.68
CA ILE A 478 10.11 8.03 14.97
C ILE A 478 10.20 9.13 16.02
N ASP A 479 11.33 9.84 16.11
CA ASP A 479 11.51 10.96 17.03
C ASP A 479 10.51 12.08 16.73
N SER A 480 10.37 12.47 15.45
CA SER A 480 9.36 13.46 15.01
C SER A 480 7.91 13.04 15.31
N ILE A 481 7.60 11.75 15.24
CA ILE A 481 6.28 11.23 15.59
C ILE A 481 6.07 11.28 17.11
N SER A 482 7.09 10.95 17.89
CA SER A 482 7.03 10.98 19.36
C SER A 482 6.77 12.39 19.85
N ASP A 483 7.52 13.39 19.38
CA ASP A 483 7.33 14.81 19.70
C ASP A 483 5.91 15.27 19.35
N SER A 484 5.44 14.97 18.14
CA SER A 484 4.07 15.30 17.72
C SER A 484 2.99 14.65 18.58
N SER A 485 3.24 13.46 19.13
CA SER A 485 2.32 12.75 20.01
C SER A 485 2.26 13.39 21.40
N ASP A 486 3.38 13.91 21.91
CA ASP A 486 3.43 14.58 23.19
C ASP A 486 2.76 15.96 23.13
N ASP A 487 3.01 16.75 22.09
CA ASP A 487 2.32 18.02 21.83
C ASP A 487 0.79 17.86 21.77
N LEU A 488 0.32 16.78 21.12
CA LEU A 488 -1.12 16.50 20.98
C LEU A 488 -1.78 16.17 22.33
N ARG A 489 -1.05 15.57 23.27
CA ARG A 489 -1.57 15.23 24.61
C ARG A 489 -1.61 16.42 25.55
N GLU A 490 -0.69 17.36 25.39
CA GLU A 490 -0.59 18.57 26.20
C GLU A 490 -1.62 19.63 25.77
N SER A 491 -2.04 19.64 24.50
CA SER A 491 -3.10 20.50 23.93
C SER A 491 -4.51 20.06 24.36
#